data_b081261041965487714bee2209992357
#
_entry.id   b081261041965487714bee2209992357
#
_cell.length_a   1.000
_cell.length_b   1.000
_cell.length_c   1.000
_cell.angle_alpha   90.00
_cell.angle_beta   90.00
_cell.angle_gamma   90.00
#
_symmetry.space_group_name_H-M   'P 1'
#
loop_
_entity.id
_entity.type
_entity.pdbx_description
1 polymer ?
#
loop_
_entity_poly.entity_id
_entity_poly.type
_entity_poly.pdbx_seq_one_letter_code
_entity_poly.pdbx_strand_id
1 'polypeptide(L)'
;MPATAEAVRAFRQRLGLPGLVDVHTHFMPERVLDKVWDYFDAVGPLTGVEWPITYRHEEEQRVALLREFGVRAFTAMLYPHKPAMAAWLNAWSADFAARTPDCLHTATFFPEEGVVPYVRQAVDAGARIFKAHLQVGGYDPNDARLDPVWGLLAEAGIPTVIHCGSGPAPGKHTGPDPIARLLARHPRLPLVIAHMGMPEYADFLDLADRYAEVRLDTTMAFTDFSERFGGFPTGELGRLADLGDRILLGTDFPNIPYPYEHQLDALERLGLGDHWLRAVCHDNAARLFRLDHGPVSQEIHR
;
A
#
# COMPACT_ATOMS: atom_id res chain seq x y z
N MET A 1 -0.41 -10.13 20.64
CA MET A 1 -1.39 -10.70 19.68
C MET A 1 -2.83 -10.56 20.18
N PRO A 2 -3.32 -11.20 21.29
CA PRO A 2 -4.70 -11.00 21.74
C PRO A 2 -5.06 -9.53 22.03
N ALA A 3 -4.16 -8.80 22.65
CA ALA A 3 -4.36 -7.36 22.94
C ALA A 3 -4.51 -6.53 21.67
N THR A 4 -3.68 -6.77 20.65
CA THR A 4 -3.77 -6.14 19.33
C THR A 4 -5.14 -6.39 18.67
N ALA A 5 -5.58 -7.66 18.64
CA ALA A 5 -6.86 -8.02 18.04
C ALA A 5 -8.05 -7.37 18.77
N GLU A 6 -7.98 -7.25 20.10
CA GLU A 6 -8.99 -6.56 20.91
C GLU A 6 -9.01 -5.06 20.64
N ALA A 7 -7.84 -4.40 20.58
CA ALA A 7 -7.72 -2.98 20.28
C ALA A 7 -8.26 -2.64 18.88
N VAL A 8 -7.88 -3.40 17.85
CA VAL A 8 -8.38 -3.22 16.48
C VAL A 8 -9.89 -3.46 16.41
N ARG A 9 -10.40 -4.45 17.12
CA ARG A 9 -11.84 -4.71 17.19
C ARG A 9 -12.59 -3.54 17.84
N ALA A 10 -12.09 -3.01 18.95
CA ALA A 10 -12.69 -1.85 19.64
C ALA A 10 -12.70 -0.62 18.71
N PHE A 11 -11.59 -0.33 18.02
CA PHE A 11 -11.51 0.75 17.04
C PHE A 11 -12.57 0.60 15.94
N ARG A 12 -12.68 -0.59 15.34
CA ARG A 12 -13.68 -0.87 14.29
C ARG A 12 -15.11 -0.72 14.77
N GLN A 13 -15.42 -1.26 15.96
CA GLN A 13 -16.76 -1.19 16.56
C GLN A 13 -17.17 0.26 16.86
N ARG A 14 -16.26 1.04 17.44
CA ARG A 14 -16.49 2.46 17.72
C ARG A 14 -16.84 3.23 16.44
N LEU A 15 -16.15 2.95 15.35
CA LEU A 15 -16.40 3.58 14.04
C LEU A 15 -17.53 2.93 13.25
N GLY A 16 -18.12 1.82 13.70
CA GLY A 16 -19.15 1.08 12.94
C GLY A 16 -18.65 0.57 11.58
N LEU A 17 -17.37 0.17 11.51
CA LEU A 17 -16.77 -0.34 10.28
C LEU A 17 -17.14 -1.82 10.05
N PRO A 18 -17.52 -2.22 8.83
CA PRO A 18 -17.77 -3.63 8.52
C PRO A 18 -16.48 -4.47 8.48
N GLY A 19 -15.34 -3.82 8.40
CA GLY A 19 -13.99 -4.37 8.37
C GLY A 19 -13.00 -3.31 7.91
N LEU A 20 -11.71 -3.58 8.01
CA LEU A 20 -10.67 -2.73 7.44
C LEU A 20 -10.38 -3.16 5.99
N VAL A 21 -9.92 -2.25 5.16
CA VAL A 21 -9.37 -2.55 3.84
C VAL A 21 -7.95 -2.01 3.80
N ASP A 22 -6.98 -2.92 3.84
CA ASP A 22 -5.55 -2.59 3.89
C ASP A 22 -4.93 -2.74 2.50
N VAL A 23 -4.66 -1.61 1.85
CA VAL A 23 -4.19 -1.60 0.46
C VAL A 23 -2.68 -1.80 0.34
N HIS A 24 -1.96 -1.94 1.46
CA HIS A 24 -0.52 -2.06 1.42
C HIS A 24 -0.01 -3.08 2.46
N THR A 25 -0.20 -4.34 2.14
CA THR A 25 0.38 -5.47 2.87
C THR A 25 1.30 -6.28 1.95
N HIS A 26 2.23 -7.03 2.52
CA HIS A 26 3.23 -7.78 1.77
C HIS A 26 3.06 -9.29 1.93
N PHE A 27 2.73 -9.94 0.82
CA PHE A 27 2.79 -11.38 0.67
C PHE A 27 3.58 -11.70 -0.59
N MET A 28 4.50 -12.62 -0.51
CA MET A 28 5.38 -13.00 -1.62
C MET A 28 5.94 -14.42 -1.36
N PRO A 29 6.52 -15.07 -2.37
CA PRO A 29 7.16 -16.37 -2.17
C PRO A 29 8.13 -16.34 -0.99
N GLU A 30 8.09 -17.34 -0.13
CA GLU A 30 8.85 -17.42 1.12
C GLU A 30 10.31 -17.02 0.93
N ARG A 31 10.99 -17.62 -0.06
CA ARG A 31 12.40 -17.30 -0.35
C ARG A 31 12.67 -15.81 -0.70
N VAL A 32 11.66 -15.09 -1.21
CA VAL A 32 11.76 -13.66 -1.48
C VAL A 32 11.56 -12.89 -0.20
N LEU A 33 10.57 -13.29 0.59
CA LEU A 33 10.27 -12.67 1.88
C LEU A 33 11.45 -12.80 2.86
N ASP A 34 12.09 -13.98 2.92
CA ASP A 34 13.31 -14.19 3.73
C ASP A 34 14.39 -13.15 3.38
N LYS A 35 14.60 -12.90 2.07
CA LYS A 35 15.56 -11.88 1.62
C LYS A 35 15.15 -10.45 1.98
N VAL A 36 13.86 -10.16 1.98
CA VAL A 36 13.32 -8.88 2.46
C VAL A 36 13.58 -8.74 3.96
N TRP A 37 13.35 -9.79 4.73
CA TRP A 37 13.60 -9.78 6.17
C TRP A 37 15.11 -9.73 6.51
N ASP A 38 15.96 -10.42 5.77
CA ASP A 38 17.44 -10.29 5.88
C ASP A 38 17.87 -8.83 5.67
N TYR A 39 17.25 -8.12 4.71
CA TYR A 39 17.51 -6.70 4.48
C TYR A 39 17.10 -5.83 5.68
N PHE A 40 15.90 -6.04 6.24
CA PHE A 40 15.43 -5.29 7.41
C PHE A 40 16.31 -5.57 8.65
N ASP A 41 16.80 -6.79 8.83
CA ASP A 41 17.74 -7.12 9.91
C ASP A 41 19.08 -6.35 9.77
N ALA A 42 19.47 -6.02 8.54
CA ALA A 42 20.71 -5.33 8.24
C ALA A 42 20.56 -3.80 8.07
N VAL A 43 19.34 -3.25 8.14
CA VAL A 43 19.09 -1.84 7.78
C VAL A 43 19.50 -0.84 8.85
N GLY A 44 19.60 -1.26 10.11
CA GLY A 44 19.96 -0.38 11.25
C GLY A 44 21.19 0.46 11.02
N PRO A 45 22.35 -0.11 10.62
CA PRO A 45 23.56 0.66 10.32
C PRO A 45 23.41 1.65 9.16
N LEU A 46 22.50 1.41 8.22
CA LEU A 46 22.27 2.28 7.05
C LEU A 46 21.36 3.46 7.38
N THR A 47 20.36 3.25 8.21
CA THR A 47 19.31 4.24 8.52
C THR A 47 19.48 4.88 9.90
N GLY A 48 20.33 4.30 10.76
CA GLY A 48 20.43 4.69 12.18
C GLY A 48 19.26 4.21 13.04
N VAL A 49 18.33 3.40 12.49
CA VAL A 49 17.14 2.91 13.17
C VAL A 49 17.00 1.40 12.97
N GLU A 50 16.99 0.65 14.08
CA GLU A 50 16.71 -0.78 14.06
C GLU A 50 15.26 -1.03 13.61
N TRP A 51 15.07 -2.12 12.82
CA TRP A 51 13.77 -2.47 12.25
C TRP A 51 13.35 -3.90 12.63
N PRO A 52 13.00 -4.15 13.90
CA PRO A 52 12.59 -5.47 14.35
C PRO A 52 11.19 -5.79 13.84
N ILE A 53 11.07 -6.70 12.88
CA ILE A 53 9.77 -7.08 12.30
C ILE A 53 8.94 -7.86 13.32
N THR A 54 7.72 -7.36 13.63
CA THR A 54 6.83 -7.92 14.64
C THR A 54 6.14 -9.21 14.16
N TYR A 55 5.85 -9.34 12.86
CA TYR A 55 5.00 -10.39 12.31
C TYR A 55 5.77 -11.41 11.44
N ARG A 56 6.92 -11.89 11.97
CA ARG A 56 7.66 -12.99 11.32
C ARG A 56 6.97 -14.34 11.60
N HIS A 57 5.93 -14.61 10.83
CA HIS A 57 5.14 -15.83 10.91
C HIS A 57 5.03 -16.47 9.53
N GLU A 58 4.63 -17.75 9.51
CA GLU A 58 4.27 -18.45 8.29
C GLU A 58 3.09 -17.77 7.57
N GLU A 59 2.95 -18.00 6.27
CA GLU A 59 1.96 -17.33 5.43
C GLU A 59 0.53 -17.49 5.97
N GLU A 60 0.12 -18.70 6.34
CA GLU A 60 -1.20 -18.98 6.86
C GLU A 60 -1.48 -18.25 8.18
N GLN A 61 -0.48 -18.13 9.04
CA GLN A 61 -0.60 -17.38 10.29
C GLN A 61 -0.76 -15.90 10.04
N ARG A 62 -0.02 -15.35 9.07
CA ARG A 62 -0.15 -13.92 8.69
C ARG A 62 -1.54 -13.62 8.14
N VAL A 63 -2.09 -14.50 7.28
CA VAL A 63 -3.47 -14.38 6.79
C VAL A 63 -4.47 -14.49 7.94
N ALA A 64 -4.29 -15.44 8.84
CA ALA A 64 -5.15 -15.63 10.01
C ALA A 64 -5.16 -14.39 10.91
N LEU A 65 -4.01 -13.76 11.13
CA LEU A 65 -3.89 -12.53 11.91
C LEU A 65 -4.66 -11.35 11.27
N LEU A 66 -4.54 -11.12 9.97
CA LEU A 66 -5.33 -10.08 9.29
C LEU A 66 -6.83 -10.32 9.45
N ARG A 67 -7.29 -11.57 9.35
CA ARG A 67 -8.69 -11.95 9.61
C ARG A 67 -9.10 -11.69 11.05
N GLU A 68 -8.25 -12.03 12.02
CA GLU A 68 -8.47 -11.77 13.44
C GLU A 68 -8.58 -10.26 13.74
N PHE A 69 -7.76 -9.45 13.07
CA PHE A 69 -7.84 -7.98 13.12
C PHE A 69 -9.09 -7.44 12.40
N GLY A 70 -9.79 -8.29 11.64
CA GLY A 70 -10.98 -7.93 10.87
C GLY A 70 -10.67 -7.11 9.62
N VAL A 71 -9.53 -7.35 9.04
CA VAL A 71 -9.21 -6.90 7.69
C VAL A 71 -10.01 -7.77 6.72
N ARG A 72 -10.95 -7.17 6.00
CA ARG A 72 -11.84 -7.86 5.07
C ARG A 72 -11.30 -7.96 3.65
N ALA A 73 -10.36 -7.08 3.31
CA ALA A 73 -9.64 -7.13 2.06
C ALA A 73 -8.24 -6.55 2.26
N PHE A 74 -7.26 -7.17 1.65
CA PHE A 74 -5.86 -6.76 1.70
C PHE A 74 -5.15 -7.07 0.37
N THR A 75 -3.92 -6.66 0.21
CA THR A 75 -3.13 -6.81 -1.01
C THR A 75 -1.92 -7.71 -0.78
N ALA A 76 -1.25 -8.12 -1.87
CA ALA A 76 0.03 -8.81 -1.81
C ALA A 76 1.08 -7.94 -2.54
N MET A 77 1.52 -6.84 -1.93
CA MET A 77 2.42 -5.86 -2.54
C MET A 77 3.82 -6.44 -2.79
N LEU A 78 3.90 -7.34 -3.79
CA LEU A 78 5.14 -7.93 -4.26
C LEU A 78 5.80 -7.06 -5.33
N TYR A 79 7.12 -7.07 -5.40
CA TYR A 79 7.88 -6.23 -6.33
C TYR A 79 9.18 -6.90 -6.79
N PRO A 80 9.57 -6.77 -8.07
CA PRO A 80 10.84 -7.26 -8.58
C PRO A 80 11.99 -6.29 -8.25
N HIS A 81 13.19 -6.84 -8.00
CA HIS A 81 14.42 -6.05 -7.86
C HIS A 81 15.36 -6.20 -9.07
N LYS A 82 14.98 -7.00 -10.07
CA LYS A 82 15.77 -7.26 -11.28
C LYS A 82 14.89 -7.77 -12.42
N PRO A 83 15.36 -7.75 -13.66
CA PRO A 83 14.66 -8.34 -14.80
C PRO A 83 14.32 -9.82 -14.60
N ALA A 84 13.31 -10.31 -15.30
CA ALA A 84 12.81 -11.68 -15.34
C ALA A 84 12.19 -12.17 -13.99
N MET A 85 11.88 -11.26 -13.06
CA MET A 85 11.17 -11.62 -11.83
C MET A 85 9.67 -11.35 -11.89
N ALA A 86 9.24 -10.28 -12.58
CA ALA A 86 7.87 -9.78 -12.48
C ALA A 86 6.83 -10.82 -12.93
N ALA A 87 7.02 -11.45 -14.08
CA ALA A 87 6.09 -12.46 -14.60
C ALA A 87 5.93 -13.66 -13.66
N TRP A 88 7.03 -14.13 -13.06
CA TRP A 88 7.00 -15.21 -12.07
C TRP A 88 6.29 -14.78 -10.77
N LEU A 89 6.55 -13.57 -10.28
CA LEU A 89 5.86 -13.03 -9.11
C LEU A 89 4.36 -12.87 -9.36
N ASN A 90 3.96 -12.45 -10.56
CA ASN A 90 2.56 -12.32 -10.95
C ASN A 90 1.85 -13.69 -10.97
N ALA A 91 2.50 -14.75 -11.46
CA ALA A 91 1.95 -16.09 -11.42
C ALA A 91 1.72 -16.57 -9.98
N TRP A 92 2.71 -16.37 -9.11
CA TRP A 92 2.58 -16.69 -7.68
C TRP A 92 1.43 -15.91 -7.02
N SER A 93 1.34 -14.61 -7.32
CA SER A 93 0.29 -13.74 -6.72
C SER A 93 -1.11 -14.11 -7.19
N ALA A 94 -1.27 -14.52 -8.44
CA ALA A 94 -2.55 -15.03 -8.94
C ALA A 94 -2.99 -16.30 -8.20
N ASP A 95 -2.06 -17.25 -7.97
CA ASP A 95 -2.30 -18.45 -7.19
C ASP A 95 -2.61 -18.13 -5.73
N PHE A 96 -1.89 -17.17 -5.15
CA PHE A 96 -2.14 -16.72 -3.77
C PHE A 96 -3.53 -16.11 -3.63
N ALA A 97 -3.93 -15.21 -4.52
CA ALA A 97 -5.25 -14.59 -4.50
C ALA A 97 -6.37 -15.62 -4.74
N ALA A 98 -6.16 -16.62 -5.60
CA ALA A 98 -7.14 -17.67 -5.87
C ALA A 98 -7.43 -18.54 -4.62
N ARG A 99 -6.43 -18.79 -3.76
CA ARG A 99 -6.60 -19.56 -2.50
C ARG A 99 -6.86 -18.71 -1.27
N THR A 100 -6.82 -17.37 -1.40
CA THR A 100 -7.00 -16.41 -0.32
C THR A 100 -8.02 -15.34 -0.77
N PRO A 101 -9.33 -15.62 -0.64
CA PRO A 101 -10.39 -14.77 -1.19
C PRO A 101 -10.39 -13.32 -0.67
N ASP A 102 -9.80 -13.09 0.51
CA ASP A 102 -9.66 -11.76 1.12
C ASP A 102 -8.53 -10.94 0.46
N CYS A 103 -7.64 -11.60 -0.32
CA CYS A 103 -6.54 -10.93 -1.01
C CYS A 103 -6.99 -10.39 -2.36
N LEU A 104 -6.87 -9.09 -2.56
CA LEU A 104 -7.02 -8.46 -3.86
C LEU A 104 -5.86 -8.89 -4.77
N HIS A 105 -6.18 -9.52 -5.90
CA HIS A 105 -5.15 -9.98 -6.85
C HIS A 105 -4.24 -8.81 -7.21
N THR A 106 -3.01 -8.88 -6.76
CA THR A 106 -1.97 -7.86 -6.96
C THR A 106 -1.00 -8.33 -8.05
N ALA A 107 -0.55 -7.43 -8.90
CA ALA A 107 0.47 -7.70 -9.90
C ALA A 107 1.60 -6.65 -9.83
N THR A 108 2.66 -6.88 -10.58
CA THR A 108 3.82 -5.99 -10.64
C THR A 108 4.45 -6.01 -12.03
N PHE A 109 5.41 -5.14 -12.26
CA PHE A 109 6.16 -5.07 -13.52
C PHE A 109 7.60 -4.58 -13.28
N PHE A 110 8.44 -4.77 -14.30
CA PHE A 110 9.80 -4.27 -14.36
C PHE A 110 10.05 -3.70 -15.77
N PRO A 111 10.90 -2.66 -15.95
CA PRO A 111 11.20 -2.10 -17.27
C PRO A 111 12.14 -3.03 -18.06
N GLU A 112 11.57 -4.05 -18.67
CA GLU A 112 12.26 -5.08 -19.41
C GLU A 112 11.59 -5.38 -20.77
N GLU A 113 12.29 -6.07 -21.65
CA GLU A 113 11.68 -6.55 -22.89
C GLU A 113 10.54 -7.52 -22.56
N GLY A 114 9.40 -7.38 -23.23
CA GLY A 114 8.22 -8.22 -22.97
C GLY A 114 7.37 -7.79 -21.78
N VAL A 115 7.60 -6.61 -21.18
CA VAL A 115 6.80 -6.12 -20.04
C VAL A 115 5.31 -5.98 -20.38
N VAL A 116 4.96 -5.46 -21.54
CA VAL A 116 3.55 -5.22 -21.93
C VAL A 116 2.75 -6.52 -22.04
N PRO A 117 3.21 -7.59 -22.70
CA PRO A 117 2.54 -8.88 -22.75
C PRO A 117 2.18 -9.43 -21.36
N TYR A 118 3.11 -9.52 -20.43
CA TYR A 118 2.80 -10.12 -19.12
C TYR A 118 1.97 -9.20 -18.23
N VAL A 119 2.06 -7.87 -18.37
CA VAL A 119 1.14 -6.95 -17.68
C VAL A 119 -0.27 -7.12 -18.22
N ARG A 120 -0.46 -7.19 -19.54
CA ARG A 120 -1.76 -7.48 -20.15
C ARG A 120 -2.33 -8.81 -19.65
N GLN A 121 -1.50 -9.86 -19.62
CA GLN A 121 -1.90 -11.15 -19.07
C GLN A 121 -2.38 -11.04 -17.61
N ALA A 122 -1.70 -10.25 -16.78
CA ALA A 122 -2.12 -10.04 -15.38
C ALA A 122 -3.46 -9.29 -15.30
N VAL A 123 -3.66 -8.28 -16.14
CA VAL A 123 -4.94 -7.55 -16.25
C VAL A 123 -6.05 -8.49 -16.69
N ASP A 124 -5.84 -9.30 -17.73
CA ASP A 124 -6.82 -10.26 -18.25
C ASP A 124 -7.14 -11.37 -17.21
N ALA A 125 -6.16 -11.72 -16.36
CA ALA A 125 -6.32 -12.63 -15.23
C ALA A 125 -7.02 -11.99 -14.01
N GLY A 126 -7.45 -10.73 -14.10
CA GLY A 126 -8.23 -10.06 -13.08
C GLY A 126 -7.40 -9.37 -11.98
N ALA A 127 -6.18 -8.96 -12.27
CA ALA A 127 -5.40 -8.13 -11.36
C ALA A 127 -6.18 -6.85 -11.01
N ARG A 128 -6.29 -6.58 -9.72
CA ARG A 128 -7.07 -5.47 -9.16
C ARG A 128 -6.22 -4.24 -8.85
N ILE A 129 -4.91 -4.45 -8.67
CA ILE A 129 -3.94 -3.45 -8.26
C ILE A 129 -2.55 -3.88 -8.70
N PHE A 130 -1.71 -2.91 -9.03
CA PHE A 130 -0.30 -3.14 -9.32
C PHE A 130 0.61 -2.52 -8.26
N LYS A 131 1.82 -3.06 -8.10
CA LYS A 131 2.87 -2.50 -7.26
C LYS A 131 4.08 -2.15 -8.12
N ALA A 132 4.61 -0.94 -7.90
CA ALA A 132 5.92 -0.49 -8.38
C ALA A 132 6.77 -0.04 -7.18
N HIS A 133 8.07 -0.33 -7.19
CA HIS A 133 8.98 0.04 -6.13
C HIS A 133 10.26 0.64 -6.72
N LEU A 134 10.35 1.97 -6.77
CA LEU A 134 11.43 2.65 -7.48
C LEU A 134 12.78 2.52 -6.79
N GLN A 135 12.79 2.52 -5.45
CA GLN A 135 14.03 2.37 -4.69
C GLN A 135 14.65 0.97 -4.86
N VAL A 136 13.87 -0.08 -4.60
CA VAL A 136 14.35 -1.48 -4.68
C VAL A 136 14.58 -1.90 -6.12
N GLY A 137 13.70 -1.50 -7.04
CA GLY A 137 13.81 -1.81 -8.46
C GLY A 137 14.91 -1.02 -9.16
N GLY A 138 15.30 0.14 -8.62
CA GLY A 138 16.39 0.98 -9.17
C GLY A 138 16.11 1.53 -10.57
N TYR A 139 14.84 1.66 -10.98
CA TYR A 139 14.46 2.09 -12.32
C TYR A 139 13.72 3.43 -12.34
N ASP A 140 13.83 4.13 -13.48
CA ASP A 140 13.06 5.34 -13.74
C ASP A 140 11.61 4.96 -14.11
N PRO A 141 10.58 5.50 -13.45
CA PRO A 141 9.20 5.29 -13.86
C PRO A 141 8.92 5.85 -15.26
N ASN A 142 9.79 6.71 -15.77
CA ASN A 142 9.73 7.30 -17.11
C ASN A 142 10.50 6.50 -18.17
N ASP A 143 10.98 5.30 -17.86
CA ASP A 143 11.60 4.41 -18.86
C ASP A 143 10.62 4.15 -20.01
N ALA A 144 11.09 4.31 -21.24
CA ALA A 144 10.25 4.21 -22.44
C ALA A 144 9.53 2.86 -22.56
N ARG A 145 10.08 1.79 -21.99
CA ARG A 145 9.45 0.46 -21.96
C ARG A 145 8.20 0.41 -21.11
N LEU A 146 8.10 1.30 -20.10
CA LEU A 146 6.95 1.40 -19.19
C LEU A 146 5.84 2.31 -19.73
N ASP A 147 6.11 3.17 -20.70
CA ASP A 147 5.11 4.11 -21.23
C ASP A 147 3.82 3.41 -21.70
N PRO A 148 3.88 2.32 -22.50
CA PRO A 148 2.69 1.56 -22.87
C PRO A 148 2.04 0.81 -21.68
N VAL A 149 2.79 0.47 -20.63
CA VAL A 149 2.25 -0.15 -19.41
C VAL A 149 1.38 0.87 -18.65
N TRP A 150 1.89 2.09 -18.45
CA TRP A 150 1.14 3.16 -17.81
C TRP A 150 -0.13 3.51 -18.60
N GLY A 151 -0.04 3.56 -19.92
CA GLY A 151 -1.21 3.76 -20.79
C GLY A 151 -2.27 2.67 -20.62
N LEU A 152 -1.86 1.41 -20.58
CA LEU A 152 -2.73 0.26 -20.40
C LEU A 152 -3.42 0.29 -19.02
N LEU A 153 -2.69 0.59 -17.96
CA LEU A 153 -3.25 0.66 -16.60
C LEU A 153 -4.20 1.85 -16.44
N ALA A 154 -3.87 3.00 -17.06
CA ALA A 154 -4.75 4.16 -17.08
C ALA A 154 -6.05 3.90 -17.84
N GLU A 155 -6.00 3.20 -18.99
CA GLU A 155 -7.15 2.81 -19.78
C GLU A 155 -8.03 1.79 -19.04
N ALA A 156 -7.41 0.81 -18.40
CA ALA A 156 -8.11 -0.20 -17.60
C ALA A 156 -8.66 0.34 -16.27
N GLY A 157 -8.24 1.53 -15.84
CA GLY A 157 -8.62 2.11 -14.55
C GLY A 157 -8.09 1.31 -13.35
N ILE A 158 -6.96 0.59 -13.51
CA ILE A 158 -6.37 -0.25 -12.47
C ILE A 158 -5.31 0.56 -11.72
N PRO A 159 -5.45 0.73 -10.38
CA PRO A 159 -4.51 1.51 -9.60
C PRO A 159 -3.14 0.83 -9.47
N THR A 160 -2.10 1.66 -9.39
CA THR A 160 -0.75 1.23 -9.05
C THR A 160 -0.30 1.89 -7.76
N VAL A 161 0.01 1.09 -6.74
CA VAL A 161 0.73 1.55 -5.56
C VAL A 161 2.20 1.69 -5.91
N ILE A 162 2.74 2.88 -5.75
CA ILE A 162 4.12 3.19 -6.09
C ILE A 162 4.91 3.67 -4.87
N HIS A 163 5.96 2.93 -4.51
CA HIS A 163 6.95 3.40 -3.53
C HIS A 163 7.93 4.32 -4.25
N CYS A 164 7.73 5.61 -4.09
CA CYS A 164 8.46 6.65 -4.80
C CYS A 164 9.01 7.77 -3.91
N GLY A 165 8.58 7.88 -2.65
CA GLY A 165 9.22 8.76 -1.66
C GLY A 165 10.67 8.35 -1.39
N SER A 166 11.49 9.27 -0.89
CA SER A 166 12.91 9.02 -0.64
C SER A 166 13.19 8.32 0.69
N GLY A 167 12.20 8.13 1.55
CA GLY A 167 12.35 7.42 2.81
C GLY A 167 12.32 5.89 2.66
N PRO A 168 12.95 5.15 3.59
CA PRO A 168 13.88 5.60 4.63
C PRO A 168 15.29 5.94 4.11
N ALA A 169 15.60 5.61 2.86
CA ALA A 169 16.85 5.94 2.19
C ALA A 169 16.59 6.31 0.72
N PRO A 170 17.18 7.40 0.19
CA PRO A 170 16.93 7.85 -1.15
C PRO A 170 17.47 6.87 -2.21
N GLY A 171 16.70 6.69 -3.27
CA GLY A 171 17.12 6.00 -4.50
C GLY A 171 17.35 7.00 -5.64
N LYS A 172 17.98 6.55 -6.71
CA LYS A 172 18.28 7.40 -7.88
C LYS A 172 17.02 8.01 -8.53
N HIS A 173 15.90 7.32 -8.45
CA HIS A 173 14.65 7.68 -9.13
C HIS A 173 13.49 7.91 -8.16
N THR A 174 13.79 8.09 -6.87
CA THR A 174 12.80 8.47 -5.84
C THR A 174 12.59 10.00 -5.82
N GLY A 175 11.56 10.43 -5.13
CA GLY A 175 11.14 11.82 -5.03
C GLY A 175 10.00 12.20 -5.98
N PRO A 176 9.44 13.42 -5.84
CA PRO A 176 8.24 13.85 -6.57
C PRO A 176 8.48 14.10 -8.06
N ASP A 177 9.66 14.55 -8.48
CA ASP A 177 9.93 14.94 -9.87
C ASP A 177 9.72 13.82 -10.90
N PRO A 178 10.20 12.57 -10.69
CA PRO A 178 9.92 11.49 -11.62
C PRO A 178 8.43 11.20 -11.76
N ILE A 179 7.67 11.32 -10.67
CA ILE A 179 6.22 11.08 -10.64
C ILE A 179 5.47 12.23 -11.32
N ALA A 180 5.88 13.47 -11.11
CA ALA A 180 5.31 14.63 -11.81
C ALA A 180 5.44 14.50 -13.34
N ARG A 181 6.62 14.04 -13.83
CA ARG A 181 6.83 13.78 -15.27
C ARG A 181 5.96 12.64 -15.78
N LEU A 182 5.81 11.57 -15.01
CA LEU A 182 4.93 10.44 -15.35
C LEU A 182 3.47 10.91 -15.47
N LEU A 183 2.96 11.61 -14.47
CA LEU A 183 1.58 12.09 -14.44
C LEU A 183 1.30 13.14 -15.51
N ALA A 184 2.30 13.95 -15.90
CA ALA A 184 2.14 14.88 -17.02
C ALA A 184 1.86 14.18 -18.36
N ARG A 185 2.41 12.95 -18.55
CA ARG A 185 2.14 12.13 -19.74
C ARG A 185 0.88 11.27 -19.59
N HIS A 186 0.59 10.80 -18.37
CA HIS A 186 -0.54 9.93 -18.05
C HIS A 186 -1.45 10.54 -16.97
N PRO A 187 -2.14 11.67 -17.25
CA PRO A 187 -2.87 12.44 -16.23
C PRO A 187 -4.10 11.71 -15.66
N ARG A 188 -4.54 10.62 -16.29
CA ARG A 188 -5.65 9.77 -15.82
C ARG A 188 -5.19 8.45 -15.21
N LEU A 189 -3.88 8.28 -14.97
CA LEU A 189 -3.34 7.10 -14.32
C LEU A 189 -3.81 7.05 -12.86
N PRO A 190 -4.55 5.99 -12.44
CA PRO A 190 -4.88 5.81 -11.04
C PRO A 190 -3.60 5.42 -10.28
N LEU A 191 -3.02 6.37 -9.56
CA LEU A 191 -1.77 6.18 -8.84
C LEU A 191 -2.00 6.33 -7.35
N VAL A 192 -1.47 5.40 -6.55
CA VAL A 192 -1.46 5.46 -5.09
C VAL A 192 -0.03 5.67 -4.63
N ILE A 193 0.25 6.83 -4.06
CA ILE A 193 1.56 7.16 -3.50
C ILE A 193 1.70 6.44 -2.16
N ALA A 194 2.64 5.51 -2.08
CA ALA A 194 2.90 4.74 -0.87
C ALA A 194 3.52 5.62 0.23
N HIS A 195 3.21 5.32 1.50
CA HIS A 195 3.75 6.01 2.68
C HIS A 195 3.53 7.53 2.67
N MET A 196 2.41 7.99 2.06
CA MET A 196 2.14 9.42 1.83
C MET A 196 3.25 10.15 1.04
N GLY A 197 4.20 9.41 0.44
CA GLY A 197 5.37 9.97 -0.24
C GLY A 197 6.49 10.43 0.69
N MET A 198 6.58 9.87 1.90
CA MET A 198 7.59 10.21 2.92
C MET A 198 9.03 10.26 2.36
N PRO A 199 9.84 11.27 2.71
CA PRO A 199 9.52 12.44 3.53
C PRO A 199 8.99 13.66 2.75
N GLU A 200 8.82 13.58 1.43
CA GLU A 200 8.40 14.68 0.56
C GLU A 200 6.87 14.85 0.56
N TYR A 201 6.25 14.82 1.73
CA TYR A 201 4.79 14.82 1.92
C TYR A 201 4.07 15.97 1.19
N ALA A 202 4.57 17.20 1.32
CA ALA A 202 3.94 18.38 0.73
C ALA A 202 3.92 18.32 -0.80
N ASP A 203 5.03 17.88 -1.41
CA ASP A 203 5.15 17.76 -2.87
C ASP A 203 4.21 16.71 -3.43
N PHE A 204 4.03 15.57 -2.71
CA PHE A 204 3.09 14.53 -3.12
C PHE A 204 1.63 14.92 -2.88
N LEU A 205 1.34 15.72 -1.86
CA LEU A 205 0.03 16.36 -1.70
C LEU A 205 -0.26 17.32 -2.86
N ASP A 206 0.73 18.10 -3.35
CA ASP A 206 0.60 18.95 -4.53
C ASP A 206 0.25 18.15 -5.78
N LEU A 207 0.82 16.95 -5.94
CA LEU A 207 0.46 16.07 -7.04
C LEU A 207 -0.98 15.53 -6.90
N ALA A 208 -1.40 15.19 -5.67
CA ALA A 208 -2.76 14.76 -5.42
C ALA A 208 -3.78 15.88 -5.67
N ASP A 209 -3.48 17.13 -5.34
CA ASP A 209 -4.35 18.27 -5.65
C ASP A 209 -4.48 18.51 -7.15
N ARG A 210 -3.36 18.34 -7.88
CA ARG A 210 -3.32 18.58 -9.33
C ARG A 210 -3.98 17.47 -10.15
N TYR A 211 -3.87 16.21 -9.73
CA TYR A 211 -4.32 15.04 -10.49
C TYR A 211 -5.40 14.27 -9.72
N ALA A 212 -6.63 14.30 -10.22
CA ALA A 212 -7.79 13.72 -9.55
C ALA A 212 -7.69 12.21 -9.29
N GLU A 213 -6.92 11.48 -10.09
CA GLU A 213 -6.74 10.03 -9.94
C GLU A 213 -5.57 9.66 -9.02
N VAL A 214 -4.85 10.65 -8.48
CA VAL A 214 -3.78 10.40 -7.50
C VAL A 214 -4.40 10.26 -6.10
N ARG A 215 -4.02 9.18 -5.44
CA ARG A 215 -4.35 8.83 -4.06
C ARG A 215 -3.07 8.63 -3.27
N LEU A 216 -3.17 8.61 -1.96
CA LEU A 216 -2.04 8.33 -1.07
C LEU A 216 -2.44 7.22 -0.09
N ASP A 217 -1.49 6.36 0.30
CA ASP A 217 -1.74 5.43 1.39
C ASP A 217 -0.99 5.83 2.66
N THR A 218 -1.56 5.45 3.80
CA THR A 218 -1.08 5.83 5.13
C THR A 218 0.04 4.93 5.64
N THR A 219 0.52 4.02 4.84
CA THR A 219 1.49 2.98 5.24
C THR A 219 2.63 3.57 6.06
N MET A 220 2.73 3.12 7.31
CA MET A 220 3.68 3.57 8.33
C MET A 220 3.65 5.07 8.65
N ALA A 221 3.10 5.93 7.81
CA ALA A 221 3.05 7.38 8.01
C ALA A 221 2.36 7.74 9.34
N PHE A 222 2.78 8.85 9.95
CA PHE A 222 2.27 9.39 11.21
C PHE A 222 2.61 8.56 12.46
N THR A 223 3.31 7.43 12.32
CA THR A 223 3.80 6.66 13.45
C THR A 223 5.08 7.27 14.00
N ASP A 224 5.31 7.17 15.30
CA ASP A 224 6.55 7.64 15.93
C ASP A 224 7.79 6.91 15.39
N PHE A 225 7.60 5.73 14.80
CA PHE A 225 8.66 5.02 14.11
C PHE A 225 9.10 5.73 12.84
N SER A 226 8.15 6.05 11.94
CA SER A 226 8.46 6.69 10.65
C SER A 226 8.81 8.17 10.78
N GLU A 227 8.31 8.86 11.80
CA GLU A 227 8.64 10.26 12.11
C GLU A 227 10.16 10.50 12.29
N ARG A 228 10.92 9.44 12.60
CA ARG A 228 12.40 9.47 12.65
C ARG A 228 13.05 9.70 11.29
N PHE A 229 12.36 9.38 10.20
CA PHE A 229 12.85 9.54 8.82
C PHE A 229 12.37 10.83 8.16
N GLY A 230 11.55 11.61 8.85
CA GLY A 230 10.95 12.86 8.43
C GLY A 230 9.48 12.90 8.85
N GLY A 231 9.17 13.79 9.78
CA GLY A 231 7.81 13.94 10.32
C GLY A 231 6.86 14.57 9.30
N PHE A 232 5.59 14.20 9.39
CA PHE A 232 4.55 14.84 8.59
C PHE A 232 4.41 16.34 8.98
N PRO A 233 4.44 17.27 8.01
CA PRO A 233 4.33 18.69 8.31
C PRO A 233 2.95 19.04 8.88
N THR A 234 2.89 19.50 10.13
CA THR A 234 1.62 19.80 10.81
C THR A 234 0.78 20.86 10.09
N GLY A 235 1.44 21.76 9.33
CA GLY A 235 0.76 22.74 8.48
C GLY A 235 -0.07 22.12 7.34
N GLU A 236 0.20 20.87 6.97
CA GLU A 236 -0.50 20.16 5.89
C GLU A 236 -1.72 19.34 6.36
N LEU A 237 -2.02 19.34 7.67
CA LEU A 237 -3.16 18.57 8.22
C LEU A 237 -4.51 18.99 7.61
N GLY A 238 -4.69 20.28 7.28
CA GLY A 238 -5.90 20.76 6.60
C GLY A 238 -6.09 20.10 5.23
N ARG A 239 -5.01 19.91 4.48
CA ARG A 239 -5.04 19.24 3.17
C ARG A 239 -5.37 17.76 3.28
N LEU A 240 -4.95 17.08 4.36
CA LEU A 240 -5.36 15.70 4.63
C LEU A 240 -6.88 15.60 4.85
N ALA A 241 -7.49 16.58 5.50
CA ALA A 241 -8.93 16.63 5.66
C ALA A 241 -9.64 16.84 4.31
N ASP A 242 -9.14 17.74 3.48
CA ASP A 242 -9.70 18.07 2.16
C ASP A 242 -9.55 16.90 1.16
N LEU A 243 -8.44 16.17 1.23
CA LEU A 243 -8.16 14.97 0.43
C LEU A 243 -8.71 13.68 1.05
N GLY A 244 -9.55 13.76 2.08
CA GLY A 244 -10.00 12.61 2.86
C GLY A 244 -10.64 11.49 2.07
N ASP A 245 -11.22 11.75 0.90
CA ASP A 245 -11.81 10.76 -0.02
C ASP A 245 -10.77 10.03 -0.89
N ARG A 246 -9.51 10.48 -0.88
CA ARG A 246 -8.37 9.94 -1.67
C ARG A 246 -7.25 9.37 -0.82
N ILE A 247 -7.40 9.33 0.50
CA ILE A 247 -6.47 8.68 1.42
C ILE A 247 -6.93 7.24 1.68
N LEU A 248 -6.01 6.29 1.65
CA LEU A 248 -6.28 4.85 1.81
C LEU A 248 -5.48 4.29 2.98
N LEU A 249 -6.05 3.36 3.73
CA LEU A 249 -5.31 2.65 4.77
C LEU A 249 -4.28 1.72 4.14
N GLY A 250 -3.04 1.87 4.51
CA GLY A 250 -1.96 0.92 4.33
C GLY A 250 -1.17 0.76 5.62
N THR A 251 -0.57 -0.41 5.85
CA THR A 251 0.18 -0.68 7.09
C THR A 251 1.61 -1.13 6.90
N ASP A 252 1.96 -1.74 5.77
CA ASP A 252 3.21 -2.46 5.51
C ASP A 252 3.28 -3.84 6.20
N PHE A 253 2.15 -4.32 6.74
CA PHE A 253 2.11 -5.67 7.32
C PHE A 253 2.66 -6.73 6.32
N PRO A 254 3.51 -7.64 6.72
CA PRO A 254 3.98 -7.97 8.07
C PRO A 254 5.27 -7.24 8.50
N ASN A 255 5.84 -6.37 7.65
CA ASN A 255 7.19 -5.82 7.78
C ASN A 255 7.29 -4.67 8.79
N ILE A 256 6.28 -4.45 9.61
CA ILE A 256 6.20 -3.39 10.61
C ILE A 256 6.91 -3.78 11.91
N PRO A 257 7.61 -2.80 12.57
CA PRO A 257 8.31 -3.04 13.82
C PRO A 257 7.46 -2.79 15.07
N TYR A 258 6.13 -2.71 14.91
CA TYR A 258 5.17 -2.40 15.97
C TYR A 258 3.86 -3.19 15.76
N PRO A 259 3.00 -3.30 16.80
CA PRO A 259 1.68 -3.93 16.66
C PRO A 259 0.78 -3.20 15.67
N TYR A 260 -0.07 -3.93 14.96
CA TYR A 260 -0.94 -3.42 13.88
C TYR A 260 -1.80 -2.22 14.30
N GLU A 261 -2.35 -2.24 15.51
CA GLU A 261 -3.15 -1.14 16.07
C GLU A 261 -2.40 0.18 16.15
N HIS A 262 -1.07 0.15 16.24
CA HIS A 262 -0.24 1.35 16.32
C HIS A 262 -0.42 2.28 15.12
N GLN A 263 -0.65 1.71 13.90
CA GLN A 263 -0.99 2.49 12.71
C GLN A 263 -2.36 3.17 12.87
N LEU A 264 -3.35 2.46 13.42
CA LEU A 264 -4.69 3.01 13.62
C LEU A 264 -4.69 4.11 14.69
N ASP A 265 -3.95 3.91 15.77
CA ASP A 265 -3.74 4.92 16.81
C ASP A 265 -3.05 6.18 16.27
N ALA A 266 -2.09 6.01 15.35
CA ALA A 266 -1.43 7.11 14.67
C ALA A 266 -2.42 7.95 13.86
N LEU A 267 -3.32 7.30 13.10
CA LEU A 267 -4.38 7.99 12.36
C LEU A 267 -5.38 8.71 13.28
N GLU A 268 -5.74 8.09 14.39
CA GLU A 268 -6.66 8.68 15.36
C GLU A 268 -6.07 9.96 16.00
N ARG A 269 -4.77 9.95 16.31
CA ARG A 269 -4.05 11.11 16.86
C ARG A 269 -4.03 12.34 15.96
N LEU A 270 -4.28 12.19 14.63
CA LEU A 270 -4.41 13.33 13.73
C LEU A 270 -5.62 14.22 14.04
N GLY A 271 -6.62 13.72 14.75
CA GLY A 271 -7.78 14.49 15.18
C GLY A 271 -8.72 14.91 14.04
N LEU A 272 -8.69 14.23 12.88
CA LEU A 272 -9.51 14.55 11.70
C LEU A 272 -10.95 14.02 11.79
N GLY A 273 -11.29 13.32 12.87
CA GLY A 273 -12.63 12.88 13.20
C GLY A 273 -13.05 11.52 12.61
N ASP A 274 -14.15 10.99 13.14
CA ASP A 274 -14.60 9.63 12.83
C ASP A 274 -15.01 9.44 11.34
N HIS A 275 -15.53 10.48 10.71
CA HIS A 275 -15.89 10.42 9.29
C HIS A 275 -14.65 10.20 8.42
N TRP A 276 -13.56 10.93 8.68
CA TRP A 276 -12.30 10.78 7.98
C TRP A 276 -11.70 9.40 8.22
N LEU A 277 -11.69 8.92 9.47
CA LEU A 277 -11.20 7.58 9.82
C LEU A 277 -11.99 6.47 9.10
N ARG A 278 -13.32 6.58 9.02
CA ARG A 278 -14.14 5.63 8.28
C ARG A 278 -13.79 5.64 6.79
N ALA A 279 -13.66 6.83 6.20
CA ALA A 279 -13.29 6.97 4.79
C ALA A 279 -11.95 6.30 4.50
N VAL A 280 -10.92 6.61 5.28
CA VAL A 280 -9.56 6.09 5.10
C VAL A 280 -9.46 4.59 5.37
N CYS A 281 -10.02 4.13 6.48
CA CYS A 281 -9.85 2.74 6.91
C CYS A 281 -10.72 1.74 6.14
N HIS A 282 -11.74 2.22 5.41
CA HIS A 282 -12.66 1.35 4.69
C HIS A 282 -13.23 1.95 3.40
N ASP A 283 -13.98 3.06 3.47
CA ASP A 283 -14.94 3.43 2.42
C ASP A 283 -14.24 3.79 1.10
N ASN A 284 -13.08 4.46 1.16
CA ASN A 284 -12.34 4.87 -0.03
C ASN A 284 -11.82 3.67 -0.82
N ALA A 285 -11.20 2.72 -0.13
CA ALA A 285 -10.71 1.50 -0.76
C ALA A 285 -11.87 0.60 -1.21
N ALA A 286 -12.96 0.52 -0.44
CA ALA A 286 -14.16 -0.21 -0.83
C ALA A 286 -14.75 0.33 -2.14
N ARG A 287 -14.81 1.66 -2.31
CA ARG A 287 -15.23 2.28 -3.58
C ARG A 287 -14.24 2.01 -4.71
N LEU A 288 -12.95 2.19 -4.46
CA LEU A 288 -11.89 1.99 -5.46
C LEU A 288 -11.92 0.58 -6.03
N PHE A 289 -12.06 -0.42 -5.17
CA PHE A 289 -12.07 -1.83 -5.55
C PHE A 289 -13.48 -2.41 -5.74
N ARG A 290 -14.54 -1.59 -5.67
CA ARG A 290 -15.93 -2.05 -5.80
C ARG A 290 -16.20 -3.29 -4.94
N LEU A 291 -15.83 -3.19 -3.66
CA LEU A 291 -16.10 -4.25 -2.70
C LEU A 291 -17.58 -4.16 -2.29
N ASP A 292 -18.31 -5.26 -2.41
CA ASP A 292 -19.71 -5.32 -1.99
C ASP A 292 -19.82 -4.95 -0.51
N HIS A 293 -20.79 -4.13 -0.16
CA HIS A 293 -21.21 -3.93 1.22
C HIS A 293 -21.85 -5.26 1.66
N GLY A 294 -21.05 -6.16 2.25
CA GLY A 294 -21.61 -7.39 2.82
C GLY A 294 -22.75 -7.06 3.78
N PRO A 295 -23.73 -7.93 3.97
CA PRO A 295 -24.87 -7.66 4.84
C PRO A 295 -24.35 -7.30 6.23
N VAL A 296 -24.78 -6.14 6.74
CA VAL A 296 -24.64 -5.78 8.16
C VAL A 296 -25.40 -6.88 8.90
N SER A 297 -24.67 -7.78 9.57
CA SER A 297 -25.28 -8.77 10.46
C SER A 297 -26.06 -8.01 11.50
N GLN A 298 -27.38 -7.91 11.32
CA GLN A 298 -28.26 -7.53 12.42
C GLN A 298 -28.16 -8.67 13.43
N GLU A 299 -27.34 -8.47 14.49
CA GLU A 299 -27.47 -9.28 15.69
C GLU A 299 -28.89 -9.06 16.23
N ILE A 300 -29.74 -10.04 15.95
CA ILE A 300 -31.07 -10.14 16.54
C ILE A 300 -30.83 -10.42 18.03
N HIS A 301 -30.98 -9.41 18.86
CA HIS A 301 -31.14 -9.60 20.29
C HIS A 301 -32.40 -10.44 20.49
N ARG A 302 -32.20 -11.68 20.92
CA ARG A 302 -33.21 -12.51 21.57
C ARG A 302 -32.82 -12.73 23.02
#